data_8acd5342140f8835afe7fec0acc0a941
#
_entry.id   8acd5342140f8835afe7fec0acc0a941
#
_cell.length_a   1.000
_cell.length_b   1.000
_cell.length_c   1.000
_cell.angle_alpha   90.00
_cell.angle_beta   90.00
_cell.angle_gamma   90.00
#
_symmetry.space_group_name_H-M   'P 1'
#
loop_
_entity.id
_entity.type
_entity.pdbx_description
1 polymer ?
#
loop_
_entity_poly.entity_id
_entity_poly.type
_entity_poly.pdbx_seq_one_letter_code
_entity_poly.pdbx_strand_id
1 'polypeptide(L)'
;MTARVEITADTISPALDTAVRALQGDGERLMLEDIGEYLLRATRDRAALQQAPDGTPWAALSPGYKRYKDRKRPGVPILKFDFHMLGDQFAQQVSGDTLLVGTNAKYGAIHQFGGSIDRPARSTEVYFRQERDGTVGNRFVSRRRSNFAQRVTLPAYKIAMTARPWLGLSTEDETEVLAIASQHLLGQPSG
;
A
#
# COMPACT_ATOMS: atom_id res chain seq x y z
N MET A 1 54.94 -31.37 13.87
CA MET A 1 55.05 -29.88 13.70
C MET A 1 53.64 -29.32 13.86
N THR A 2 53.40 -28.59 14.93
CA THR A 2 52.10 -27.91 15.13
C THR A 2 52.25 -26.49 14.61
N ALA A 3 51.50 -26.11 13.57
CA ALA A 3 51.51 -24.74 13.08
C ALA A 3 50.68 -23.91 14.08
N ARG A 4 51.24 -22.84 14.65
CA ARG A 4 50.58 -21.83 15.48
C ARG A 4 50.36 -20.61 14.59
N VAL A 5 49.08 -20.24 14.42
CA VAL A 5 48.71 -18.98 13.79
C VAL A 5 48.52 -17.94 14.88
N GLU A 6 49.27 -16.88 14.79
CA GLU A 6 49.20 -15.73 15.72
C GLU A 6 48.56 -14.56 15.01
N ILE A 7 47.41 -14.09 15.50
CA ILE A 7 46.73 -12.92 14.90
C ILE A 7 47.38 -11.69 15.54
N THR A 8 48.18 -10.95 14.78
CA THR A 8 48.91 -9.78 15.23
C THR A 8 48.14 -8.46 15.21
N ALA A 9 46.98 -8.44 14.50
CA ALA A 9 46.06 -7.31 14.51
C ALA A 9 44.63 -7.85 14.44
N ASP A 10 43.85 -7.61 15.48
CA ASP A 10 42.43 -7.96 15.56
C ASP A 10 41.58 -6.68 15.41
N THR A 11 41.02 -6.48 14.24
CA THR A 11 40.06 -5.39 13.96
C THR A 11 38.62 -5.89 14.00
N ILE A 12 38.42 -7.22 14.08
CA ILE A 12 37.09 -7.86 14.03
C ILE A 12 36.41 -7.77 15.38
N SER A 13 37.11 -8.13 16.47
CA SER A 13 36.54 -8.11 17.82
C SER A 13 36.03 -6.71 18.26
N PRO A 14 36.76 -5.62 18.05
CA PRO A 14 36.24 -4.27 18.33
C PRO A 14 35.01 -3.88 17.50
N ALA A 15 34.95 -4.31 16.24
CA ALA A 15 33.80 -4.06 15.37
C ALA A 15 32.56 -4.85 15.83
N LEU A 16 32.76 -6.13 16.20
CA LEU A 16 31.69 -6.96 16.77
C LEU A 16 31.20 -6.42 18.10
N ASP A 17 32.09 -6.00 18.98
CA ASP A 17 31.72 -5.38 20.25
C ASP A 17 30.93 -4.08 20.05
N THR A 18 31.24 -3.31 19.03
CA THR A 18 30.50 -2.10 18.66
C THR A 18 29.11 -2.46 18.17
N ALA A 19 28.96 -3.44 17.26
CA ALA A 19 27.70 -3.90 16.75
C ALA A 19 26.80 -4.48 17.88
N VAL A 20 27.38 -5.30 18.76
CA VAL A 20 26.66 -5.85 19.94
C VAL A 20 26.16 -4.72 20.84
N ARG A 21 26.99 -3.72 21.13
CA ARG A 21 26.58 -2.56 21.94
C ARG A 21 25.50 -1.73 21.26
N ALA A 22 25.57 -1.55 19.95
CA ALA A 22 24.58 -0.80 19.20
C ALA A 22 23.16 -1.45 19.25
N LEU A 23 23.10 -2.78 19.35
CA LEU A 23 21.84 -3.53 19.47
C LEU A 23 21.33 -3.68 20.92
N GLN A 24 22.14 -3.27 21.91
CA GLN A 24 21.71 -3.34 23.32
C GLN A 24 20.68 -2.25 23.65
N GLY A 25 19.81 -2.54 24.60
CA GLY A 25 18.76 -1.63 25.02
C GLY A 25 17.74 -1.36 23.91
N ASP A 26 17.56 -0.10 23.55
CA ASP A 26 16.62 0.33 22.51
C ASP A 26 17.24 0.37 21.08
N GLY A 27 18.51 0.02 20.91
CA GLY A 27 19.23 0.20 19.64
C GLY A 27 18.63 -0.56 18.48
N GLU A 28 18.27 -1.82 18.67
CA GLU A 28 17.59 -2.63 17.67
C GLU A 28 16.23 -2.04 17.28
N ARG A 29 15.45 -1.63 18.27
CA ARG A 29 14.13 -1.01 18.05
C ARG A 29 14.25 0.28 17.23
N LEU A 30 15.20 1.15 17.56
CA LEU A 30 15.44 2.40 16.84
C LEU A 30 15.86 2.15 15.38
N MET A 31 16.74 1.17 15.16
CA MET A 31 17.13 0.75 13.81
C MET A 31 15.91 0.29 12.99
N LEU A 32 15.06 -0.55 13.57
CA LEU A 32 13.85 -1.04 12.91
C LEU A 32 12.84 0.09 12.66
N GLU A 33 12.70 1.04 13.56
CA GLU A 33 11.86 2.23 13.39
C GLU A 33 12.35 3.10 12.22
N ASP A 34 13.65 3.36 12.10
CA ASP A 34 14.23 4.14 11.01
C ASP A 34 14.04 3.44 9.66
N ILE A 35 14.25 2.13 9.61
CA ILE A 35 13.94 1.31 8.42
C ILE A 35 12.45 1.41 8.08
N GLY A 36 11.58 1.34 9.06
CA GLY A 36 10.14 1.46 8.89
C GLY A 36 9.72 2.81 8.29
N GLU A 37 10.25 3.90 8.82
CA GLU A 37 10.02 5.26 8.31
C GLU A 37 10.50 5.41 6.86
N TYR A 38 11.70 4.88 6.56
CA TYR A 38 12.20 4.85 5.19
C TYR A 38 11.23 4.12 4.27
N LEU A 39 10.80 2.89 4.61
CA LEU A 39 9.92 2.05 3.78
C LEU A 39 8.54 2.68 3.58
N LEU A 40 7.99 3.38 4.59
CA LEU A 40 6.75 4.14 4.44
C LEU A 40 6.89 5.24 3.40
N ARG A 41 7.99 6.01 3.46
CA ARG A 41 8.27 7.08 2.51
C ARG A 41 8.49 6.53 1.09
N ALA A 42 9.40 5.57 0.93
CA ALA A 42 9.72 4.95 -0.36
C ALA A 42 8.49 4.35 -1.05
N THR A 43 7.63 3.66 -0.30
CA THR A 43 6.37 3.12 -0.83
C THR A 43 5.42 4.22 -1.28
N ARG A 44 5.31 5.34 -0.54
CA ARG A 44 4.47 6.48 -0.93
C ARG A 44 4.99 7.18 -2.19
N ASP A 45 6.30 7.29 -2.32
CA ASP A 45 6.96 7.90 -3.48
C ASP A 45 6.76 7.05 -4.74
N ARG A 46 6.98 5.73 -4.67
CA ARG A 46 6.65 4.80 -5.76
C ARG A 46 5.17 4.84 -6.14
N ALA A 47 4.30 4.91 -5.16
CA ALA A 47 2.87 5.04 -5.41
C ALA A 47 2.49 6.37 -6.07
N ALA A 48 3.24 7.44 -5.85
CA ALA A 48 3.05 8.70 -6.58
C ALA A 48 3.44 8.56 -8.05
N LEU A 49 4.47 7.76 -8.35
CA LEU A 49 4.89 7.39 -9.70
C LEU A 49 4.00 6.30 -10.33
N GLN A 50 3.06 5.73 -9.58
CA GLN A 50 2.17 4.65 -10.01
C GLN A 50 2.91 3.40 -10.49
N GLN A 51 3.94 3.00 -9.76
CA GLN A 51 4.83 1.87 -10.05
C GLN A 51 4.80 0.83 -8.93
N ALA A 52 5.03 -0.42 -9.32
CA ALA A 52 5.29 -1.52 -8.41
C ALA A 52 6.74 -1.44 -7.88
N PRO A 53 7.11 -2.21 -6.82
CA PRO A 53 8.48 -2.24 -6.29
C PRO A 53 9.56 -2.59 -7.33
N ASP A 54 9.22 -3.41 -8.33
CA ASP A 54 10.10 -3.78 -9.44
C ASP A 54 10.18 -2.71 -10.55
N GLY A 55 9.59 -1.54 -10.36
CA GLY A 55 9.53 -0.47 -11.34
C GLY A 55 8.45 -0.62 -12.41
N THR A 56 7.72 -1.75 -12.43
CA THR A 56 6.65 -1.97 -13.42
C THR A 56 5.51 -0.97 -13.21
N PRO A 57 5.09 -0.21 -14.26
CA PRO A 57 3.94 0.68 -14.15
C PRO A 57 2.65 -0.06 -13.83
N TRP A 58 1.83 0.50 -12.94
CA TRP A 58 0.54 -0.11 -12.61
C TRP A 58 -0.43 -0.11 -13.79
N ALA A 59 -1.16 -1.21 -13.94
CA ALA A 59 -2.20 -1.33 -14.94
C ALA A 59 -3.21 -0.18 -14.83
N ALA A 60 -3.58 0.37 -15.98
CA ALA A 60 -4.55 1.47 -16.07
C ALA A 60 -5.90 1.11 -15.44
N LEU A 61 -6.64 2.13 -15.03
CA LEU A 61 -8.02 1.96 -14.57
C LEU A 61 -8.92 1.61 -15.76
N SER A 62 -9.98 0.82 -15.53
CA SER A 62 -11.00 0.60 -16.54
C SER A 62 -11.59 1.94 -17.04
N PRO A 63 -11.95 2.07 -18.32
CA PRO A 63 -12.43 3.35 -18.86
C PRO A 63 -13.64 3.92 -18.10
N GLY A 64 -14.54 3.06 -17.64
CA GLY A 64 -15.71 3.46 -16.86
C GLY A 64 -15.34 4.03 -15.50
N TYR A 65 -14.46 3.33 -14.77
CA TYR A 65 -14.00 3.79 -13.45
C TYR A 65 -13.10 5.03 -13.56
N LYS A 66 -12.26 5.10 -14.60
CA LYS A 66 -11.45 6.30 -14.85
C LYS A 66 -12.32 7.53 -15.00
N ARG A 67 -13.36 7.49 -15.86
CA ARG A 67 -14.30 8.61 -16.03
C ARG A 67 -15.01 9.01 -14.73
N TYR A 68 -15.41 8.03 -13.92
CA TYR A 68 -16.02 8.29 -12.63
C TYR A 68 -15.03 8.98 -11.69
N LYS A 69 -13.79 8.46 -11.60
CA LYS A 69 -12.74 8.99 -10.73
C LYS A 69 -12.34 10.41 -11.13
N ASP A 70 -12.10 10.66 -12.41
CA ASP A 70 -11.69 11.97 -12.93
C ASP A 70 -12.75 13.06 -12.65
N ARG A 71 -14.04 12.68 -12.69
CA ARG A 71 -15.13 13.61 -12.34
C ARG A 71 -15.20 13.90 -10.84
N LYS A 72 -14.87 12.93 -9.98
CA LYS A 72 -14.97 13.07 -8.52
C LYS A 72 -13.69 13.60 -7.88
N ARG A 73 -12.56 13.20 -8.40
CA ARG A 73 -11.20 13.50 -7.89
C ARG A 73 -10.25 13.69 -9.07
N PRO A 74 -10.35 14.80 -9.81
CA PRO A 74 -9.50 15.05 -10.97
C PRO A 74 -8.02 15.12 -10.56
N GLY A 75 -7.14 14.54 -11.38
CA GLY A 75 -5.70 14.54 -11.17
C GLY A 75 -5.16 13.64 -10.06
N VAL A 76 -6.03 12.95 -9.31
CA VAL A 76 -5.57 12.08 -8.21
C VAL A 76 -5.04 10.75 -8.77
N PRO A 77 -3.82 10.31 -8.38
CA PRO A 77 -3.20 9.06 -8.83
C PRO A 77 -4.02 7.82 -8.51
N ILE A 78 -3.72 6.70 -9.19
CA ILE A 78 -4.30 5.38 -8.89
C ILE A 78 -4.01 5.02 -7.42
N LEU A 79 -4.91 4.29 -6.77
CA LEU A 79 -4.90 3.90 -5.36
C LEU A 79 -4.94 5.04 -4.33
N LYS A 80 -5.04 6.30 -4.76
CA LYS A 80 -5.11 7.47 -3.86
C LYS A 80 -6.48 8.16 -3.87
N PHE A 81 -7.60 7.42 -4.06
CA PHE A 81 -8.92 8.07 -4.15
C PHE A 81 -9.31 8.80 -2.87
N ASP A 82 -9.21 8.15 -1.71
CA ASP A 82 -9.56 8.71 -0.39
C ASP A 82 -8.34 8.91 0.52
N PHE A 83 -7.14 8.64 0.04
CA PHE A 83 -5.87 8.73 0.76
C PHE A 83 -5.75 7.84 2.03
N HIS A 84 -6.66 6.88 2.22
CA HIS A 84 -6.61 6.02 3.40
C HIS A 84 -5.54 4.93 3.31
N MET A 85 -5.54 4.14 2.22
CA MET A 85 -4.68 2.95 2.12
C MET A 85 -3.17 3.26 2.21
N LEU A 86 -2.73 4.32 1.55
CA LEU A 86 -1.32 4.77 1.51
C LEU A 86 -1.11 6.06 2.32
N GLY A 87 -2.13 6.50 3.05
CA GLY A 87 -2.12 7.67 3.91
C GLY A 87 -2.21 7.29 5.39
N ASP A 88 -3.34 7.59 5.99
CA ASP A 88 -3.62 7.45 7.42
C ASP A 88 -3.67 6.00 7.93
N GLN A 89 -3.98 5.03 7.05
CA GLN A 89 -4.00 3.61 7.39
C GLN A 89 -2.71 2.87 7.02
N PHE A 90 -1.73 3.55 6.43
CA PHE A 90 -0.43 2.99 6.10
C PHE A 90 0.57 3.31 7.18
N ALA A 91 1.00 2.30 7.91
CA ALA A 91 1.82 2.43 9.10
C ALA A 91 2.90 1.34 9.17
N GLN A 92 3.88 1.58 10.01
CA GLN A 92 4.85 0.61 10.47
C GLN A 92 4.63 0.33 11.95
N GLN A 93 5.04 -0.85 12.40
CA GLN A 93 5.02 -1.25 13.79
C GLN A 93 6.21 -2.18 14.07
N VAL A 94 6.98 -1.85 15.10
CA VAL A 94 8.02 -2.73 15.62
C VAL A 94 7.44 -3.55 16.77
N SER A 95 7.67 -4.85 16.75
CA SER A 95 7.27 -5.80 17.79
C SER A 95 8.38 -6.80 18.03
N GLY A 96 9.10 -6.64 19.13
CA GLY A 96 10.35 -7.39 19.38
C GLY A 96 11.38 -7.07 18.29
N ASP A 97 11.90 -8.10 17.68
CA ASP A 97 12.89 -8.10 16.58
C ASP A 97 12.26 -7.98 15.18
N THR A 98 10.98 -7.71 15.12
CA THR A 98 10.21 -7.75 13.86
C THR A 98 9.63 -6.39 13.53
N LEU A 99 9.90 -5.91 12.30
CA LEU A 99 9.27 -4.74 11.70
C LEU A 99 8.11 -5.17 10.80
N LEU A 100 6.94 -4.66 11.08
CA LEU A 100 5.73 -4.81 10.25
C LEU A 100 5.46 -3.50 9.51
N VAL A 101 5.32 -3.56 8.18
CA VAL A 101 4.93 -2.43 7.34
C VAL A 101 3.71 -2.80 6.53
N GLY A 102 2.64 -2.01 6.61
CA GLY A 102 1.41 -2.39 5.93
C GLY A 102 0.26 -1.40 6.10
N THR A 103 -0.91 -1.80 5.63
CA THR A 103 -2.13 -1.01 5.73
C THR A 103 -3.25 -1.79 6.40
N ASN A 104 -4.03 -1.10 7.23
CA ASN A 104 -5.27 -1.64 7.80
C ASN A 104 -6.48 -1.53 6.85
N ALA A 105 -6.28 -0.97 5.65
CA ALA A 105 -7.34 -0.86 4.65
C ALA A 105 -7.72 -2.26 4.14
N LYS A 106 -8.98 -2.66 4.34
CA LYS A 106 -9.53 -3.98 3.95
C LYS A 106 -9.32 -4.33 2.46
N TYR A 107 -9.16 -3.32 1.62
CA TYR A 107 -8.95 -3.47 0.18
C TYR A 107 -7.46 -3.47 -0.22
N GLY A 108 -6.54 -3.33 0.74
CA GLY A 108 -5.09 -3.35 0.45
C GLY A 108 -4.63 -4.63 -0.24
N ALA A 109 -5.06 -5.79 0.28
CA ALA A 109 -4.69 -7.10 -0.26
C ALA A 109 -5.20 -7.31 -1.70
N ILE A 110 -6.45 -6.93 -2.01
CA ILE A 110 -6.98 -7.12 -3.37
C ILE A 110 -6.31 -6.19 -4.39
N HIS A 111 -5.79 -5.05 -3.98
CA HIS A 111 -4.97 -4.21 -4.85
C HIS A 111 -3.57 -4.78 -5.03
N GLN A 112 -3.00 -5.38 -3.99
CA GLN A 112 -1.68 -6.02 -4.06
C GLN A 112 -1.68 -7.22 -5.01
N PHE A 113 -2.64 -8.12 -4.83
CA PHE A 113 -2.64 -9.44 -5.48
C PHE A 113 -3.65 -9.57 -6.63
N GLY A 114 -4.53 -8.60 -6.80
CA GLY A 114 -5.67 -8.74 -7.70
C GLY A 114 -6.71 -9.73 -7.17
N GLY A 115 -7.65 -10.11 -8.02
CA GLY A 115 -8.65 -11.11 -7.68
C GLY A 115 -10.05 -10.76 -8.14
N SER A 116 -11.05 -11.35 -7.50
CA SER A 116 -12.47 -11.15 -7.83
C SER A 116 -13.27 -10.81 -6.58
N ILE A 117 -14.14 -9.82 -6.70
CA ILE A 117 -15.09 -9.43 -5.66
C ILE A 117 -16.48 -9.93 -6.08
N ASP A 118 -17.02 -10.87 -5.33
CA ASP A 118 -18.37 -11.37 -5.56
C ASP A 118 -19.40 -10.38 -5.02
N ARG A 119 -20.35 -10.04 -5.87
CA ARG A 119 -21.51 -9.23 -5.52
C ARG A 119 -22.76 -10.10 -5.60
N PRO A 120 -23.40 -10.41 -4.46
CA PRO A 120 -24.61 -11.22 -4.46
C PRO A 120 -25.76 -10.48 -5.16
N ALA A 121 -26.72 -11.24 -5.65
CA ALA A 121 -27.96 -10.68 -6.17
C ALA A 121 -28.64 -9.84 -5.08
N ARG A 122 -29.17 -8.69 -5.47
CA ARG A 122 -29.86 -7.78 -4.55
C ARG A 122 -31.05 -7.12 -5.20
N SER A 123 -32.12 -6.98 -4.47
CA SER A 123 -33.26 -6.13 -4.87
C SER A 123 -33.01 -4.69 -4.40
N THR A 124 -33.30 -3.75 -5.28
CA THR A 124 -33.20 -2.33 -4.98
C THR A 124 -34.35 -1.58 -5.66
N GLU A 125 -34.70 -0.41 -5.15
CA GLU A 125 -35.63 0.49 -5.81
C GLU A 125 -34.86 1.43 -6.71
N VAL A 126 -35.37 1.58 -7.93
CA VAL A 126 -34.90 2.57 -8.91
C VAL A 126 -35.99 3.60 -9.13
N TYR A 127 -35.60 4.83 -9.33
CA TYR A 127 -36.48 5.98 -9.34
C TYR A 127 -36.45 6.65 -10.71
N PHE A 128 -37.64 6.90 -11.26
CA PHE A 128 -37.83 7.52 -12.55
C PHE A 128 -38.79 8.71 -12.43
N ARG A 129 -38.92 9.44 -13.50
CA ARG A 129 -39.95 10.44 -13.69
C ARG A 129 -40.99 9.92 -14.66
N GLN A 130 -42.23 9.91 -14.24
CA GLN A 130 -43.38 9.59 -15.08
C GLN A 130 -44.05 10.89 -15.54
N GLU A 131 -44.33 10.99 -16.81
CA GLU A 131 -45.03 12.11 -17.40
C GLU A 131 -46.56 12.02 -17.13
N ARG A 132 -47.30 13.08 -17.47
CA ARG A 132 -48.74 13.14 -17.21
C ARG A 132 -49.56 12.13 -18.04
N ASP A 133 -49.02 11.71 -19.20
CA ASP A 133 -49.58 10.69 -20.08
C ASP A 133 -49.33 9.25 -19.60
N GLY A 134 -48.67 9.07 -18.46
CA GLY A 134 -48.31 7.77 -17.92
C GLY A 134 -46.97 7.21 -18.42
N THR A 135 -46.31 7.86 -19.35
CA THR A 135 -45.01 7.42 -19.88
C THR A 135 -43.92 7.54 -18.85
N VAL A 136 -43.20 6.45 -18.59
CA VAL A 136 -42.05 6.45 -17.64
C VAL A 136 -40.78 6.76 -18.40
N GLY A 137 -40.08 7.81 -17.97
CA GLY A 137 -38.82 8.21 -18.56
C GLY A 137 -37.70 7.15 -18.34
N ASN A 138 -36.74 7.08 -19.24
CA ASN A 138 -35.66 6.09 -19.24
C ASN A 138 -34.41 6.53 -18.43
N ARG A 139 -34.48 7.65 -17.69
CA ARG A 139 -33.38 8.18 -16.89
C ARG A 139 -33.63 7.98 -15.40
N PHE A 140 -32.63 7.45 -14.71
CA PHE A 140 -32.64 7.40 -13.26
C PHE A 140 -32.60 8.81 -12.67
N VAL A 141 -33.47 9.07 -11.71
CA VAL A 141 -33.50 10.31 -10.95
C VAL A 141 -33.28 10.06 -9.46
N SER A 142 -32.97 11.05 -8.69
CA SER A 142 -32.94 10.91 -7.23
C SER A 142 -34.36 10.70 -6.68
N ARG A 143 -34.49 9.99 -5.56
CA ARG A 143 -35.79 9.74 -4.89
C ARG A 143 -36.62 11.03 -4.72
N ARG A 144 -35.94 12.15 -4.39
CA ARG A 144 -36.63 13.46 -4.22
C ARG A 144 -37.20 14.05 -5.49
N ARG A 145 -36.70 13.62 -6.66
CA ARG A 145 -37.13 14.13 -7.99
C ARG A 145 -37.98 13.13 -8.75
N SER A 146 -38.27 11.98 -8.14
CA SER A 146 -39.06 10.92 -8.77
C SER A 146 -40.52 11.04 -8.35
N ASN A 147 -41.38 10.58 -9.24
CA ASN A 147 -42.80 10.32 -8.98
C ASN A 147 -43.16 8.88 -9.35
N PHE A 148 -42.19 8.06 -9.75
CA PHE A 148 -42.36 6.64 -10.05
C PHE A 148 -41.15 5.86 -9.51
N ALA A 149 -41.43 4.80 -8.76
CA ALA A 149 -40.43 3.90 -8.21
C ALA A 149 -40.71 2.47 -8.68
N GLN A 150 -39.68 1.78 -9.10
CA GLN A 150 -39.74 0.39 -9.52
C GLN A 150 -38.76 -0.46 -8.73
N ARG A 151 -39.21 -1.59 -8.22
CA ARG A 151 -38.35 -2.58 -7.59
C ARG A 151 -37.71 -3.44 -8.67
N VAL A 152 -36.38 -3.48 -8.70
CA VAL A 152 -35.62 -4.29 -9.65
C VAL A 152 -34.70 -5.23 -8.89
N THR A 153 -34.49 -6.44 -9.41
CA THR A 153 -33.49 -7.38 -8.88
C THR A 153 -32.27 -7.35 -9.78
N LEU A 154 -31.16 -6.92 -9.23
CA LEU A 154 -29.86 -6.99 -9.87
C LEU A 154 -29.33 -8.41 -9.67
N PRO A 155 -28.94 -9.13 -10.74
CA PRO A 155 -28.34 -10.46 -10.61
C PRO A 155 -27.00 -10.41 -9.85
N ALA A 156 -26.54 -11.55 -9.38
CA ALA A 156 -25.20 -11.68 -8.88
C ALA A 156 -24.17 -11.42 -10.00
N TYR A 157 -23.07 -10.75 -9.66
CA TYR A 157 -22.00 -10.49 -10.60
C TYR A 157 -20.65 -10.46 -9.88
N LYS A 158 -19.57 -10.61 -10.65
CA LYS A 158 -18.20 -10.53 -10.18
C LYS A 158 -17.51 -9.29 -10.73
N ILE A 159 -16.71 -8.65 -9.87
CA ILE A 159 -15.84 -7.54 -10.26
C ILE A 159 -14.41 -8.07 -10.28
N ALA A 160 -13.81 -8.17 -11.47
CA ALA A 160 -12.40 -8.50 -11.59
C ALA A 160 -11.55 -7.29 -11.18
N MET A 161 -10.62 -7.51 -10.25
CA MET A 161 -9.66 -6.52 -9.79
C MET A 161 -8.27 -6.87 -10.32
N THR A 162 -7.70 -5.97 -11.10
CA THR A 162 -6.32 -6.12 -11.60
C THR A 162 -5.35 -5.85 -10.46
N ALA A 163 -4.33 -6.72 -10.31
CA ALA A 163 -3.24 -6.51 -9.38
C ALA A 163 -2.50 -5.20 -9.69
N ARG A 164 -2.16 -4.47 -8.67
CA ARG A 164 -1.28 -3.31 -8.66
C ARG A 164 -0.41 -3.42 -7.42
N PRO A 165 0.68 -4.21 -7.49
CA PRO A 165 1.58 -4.38 -6.37
C PRO A 165 2.05 -3.01 -5.87
N TRP A 166 1.73 -2.69 -4.63
CA TRP A 166 2.05 -1.39 -4.03
C TRP A 166 3.03 -1.54 -2.86
N LEU A 167 3.08 -2.72 -2.25
CA LEU A 167 3.96 -3.05 -1.14
C LEU A 167 5.02 -4.07 -1.59
N GLY A 168 6.24 -3.85 -1.17
CA GLY A 168 7.40 -4.69 -1.45
C GLY A 168 8.68 -3.86 -1.43
N LEU A 169 9.81 -4.52 -1.53
CA LEU A 169 11.14 -3.90 -1.61
C LEU A 169 11.57 -3.77 -3.07
N SER A 170 12.14 -2.65 -3.42
CA SER A 170 12.93 -2.48 -4.64
C SER A 170 14.40 -2.75 -4.35
N THR A 171 15.22 -2.82 -5.37
CA THR A 171 16.69 -2.96 -5.20
C THR A 171 17.29 -1.75 -4.46
N GLU A 172 16.73 -0.56 -4.71
CA GLU A 172 17.11 0.66 -3.99
C GLU A 172 16.73 0.55 -2.52
N ASP A 173 15.52 0.04 -2.21
CA ASP A 173 15.09 -0.16 -0.82
C ASP A 173 16.00 -1.15 -0.08
N GLU A 174 16.39 -2.25 -0.72
CA GLU A 174 17.32 -3.22 -0.13
C GLU A 174 18.67 -2.56 0.21
N THR A 175 19.17 -1.73 -0.69
CA THR A 175 20.44 -0.99 -0.50
C THR A 175 20.32 -0.02 0.68
N GLU A 176 19.25 0.77 0.74
CA GLU A 176 19.06 1.76 1.81
C GLU A 176 18.78 1.10 3.17
N VAL A 177 18.01 0.01 3.21
CA VAL A 177 17.81 -0.76 4.44
C VAL A 177 19.12 -1.27 5.01
N LEU A 178 20.01 -1.79 4.15
CA LEU A 178 21.34 -2.23 4.55
C LEU A 178 22.22 -1.05 4.99
N ALA A 179 22.12 0.12 4.35
CA ALA A 179 22.84 1.32 4.77
C ALA A 179 22.41 1.81 6.14
N ILE A 180 21.08 1.90 6.39
CA ILE A 180 20.52 2.26 7.70
C ILE A 180 21.00 1.28 8.77
N ALA A 181 20.89 -0.03 8.50
CA ALA A 181 21.35 -1.05 9.45
C ALA A 181 22.86 -0.90 9.75
N SER A 182 23.67 -0.67 8.70
CA SER A 182 25.13 -0.48 8.87
C SER A 182 25.44 0.76 9.70
N GLN A 183 24.72 1.86 9.53
CA GLN A 183 24.89 3.06 10.34
C GLN A 183 24.60 2.82 11.83
N HIS A 184 23.54 2.08 12.13
CA HIS A 184 23.21 1.73 13.51
C HIS A 184 24.23 0.77 14.14
N LEU A 185 24.71 -0.24 13.37
CA LEU A 185 25.62 -1.26 13.88
C LEU A 185 27.06 -0.77 14.06
N LEU A 186 27.53 0.05 13.14
CA LEU A 186 28.96 0.46 13.10
C LEU A 186 29.18 1.89 13.61
N GLY A 187 28.14 2.63 13.90
CA GLY A 187 28.18 4.06 14.18
C GLY A 187 28.39 4.88 12.93
N GLN A 188 28.14 6.19 13.00
CA GLN A 188 28.44 7.11 11.90
C GLN A 188 29.96 7.06 11.63
N PRO A 189 30.42 6.96 10.38
CA PRO A 189 31.81 7.22 10.09
C PRO A 189 32.10 8.64 10.58
N SER A 190 33.05 8.74 11.54
CA SER A 190 33.52 10.03 12.02
C SER A 190 33.99 10.83 10.80
N GLY A 191 33.24 11.89 10.42
CA GLY A 191 33.60 12.84 9.37
C GLY A 191 34.84 13.66 9.74
#